data_334956dc3f85beb24be550b2cd043aa5
#
_entry.id   334956dc3f85beb24be550b2cd043aa5
#
_cell.length_a   1.000
_cell.length_b   1.000
_cell.length_c   1.000
_cell.angle_alpha   90.00
_cell.angle_beta   90.00
_cell.angle_gamma   90.00
#
_symmetry.space_group_name_H-M   'P 1'
#
loop_
_entity.id
_entity.type
_entity.pdbx_description
1 polymer ?
#
loop_
_entity_poly.entity_id
_entity_poly.type
_entity_poly.pdbx_seq_one_letter_code
_entity_poly.pdbx_strand_id
1 'polypeptide(L)'
;MATMKTITAQDFRAMVEIGEMRLSENAEFVNSLNVFPVPDGDTGTNMMLSFKSGAERVANSTATTVGDLAQDLAKGLLMGARGNSGVILSQLFRGFSKAVIGKEEITGEELAQAFTNGVETAYKAVMKPVEGTILTVARESAKRGVRKLETSNDIIEVMGSVLRGAEKSLAKTPDLLPVLKEVGVVDSGGQGLVFIYNGFFEALTGEAIPVQSLQSNKIDLTSVAHHEAGVDYEHVSTGDIKFGYCTEIMVKIGEGETVVDTFDYDTFRNYLNELGDSLLVVADDEIIKVHVHTERPGEVMNYGQRFGSLMKVKVDNMRLQHEEVLKTDYSAKVKEAAQKQKAEYGIVAVAAGEGVQELFKSMGVTTIINGGQTMNPSTEDILQAVKEAHAEKVIVLPNNKNIQMAANQAAEVSEDAAVAVVATRTISEGLASLLAFNPEASLEENKAAMSEQMALVSSGQITNAVRDTNIDGVEIKKDDFMGIVDGKILVSIADRKEATLATIEKMIDDDSEILTIIYGEDAEASEVEEITEAVEAKYPDVEVEVHEGNQPVYTYLLSVE
;
A
#
# COMPACT_ATOMS: atom_id res chain seq x y z
N MET A 1 -36.30 -11.43 17.50
CA MET A 1 -35.03 -10.69 17.32
C MET A 1 -35.03 -9.53 18.27
N ALA A 2 -33.91 -9.25 18.93
CA ALA A 2 -33.81 -8.07 19.78
C ALA A 2 -33.95 -6.82 18.90
N THR A 3 -34.76 -5.82 19.37
CA THR A 3 -34.93 -4.56 18.66
C THR A 3 -33.95 -3.54 19.23
N MET A 4 -33.15 -2.90 18.37
CA MET A 4 -32.18 -1.89 18.75
C MET A 4 -32.57 -0.54 18.15
N LYS A 5 -32.79 0.49 19.00
CA LYS A 5 -33.29 1.79 18.55
C LYS A 5 -32.19 2.79 18.24
N THR A 6 -31.08 2.73 18.98
CA THR A 6 -29.95 3.65 18.85
C THR A 6 -28.66 2.88 18.94
N ILE A 7 -27.60 3.40 18.31
CA ILE A 7 -26.21 3.00 18.49
C ILE A 7 -25.59 3.94 19.51
N THR A 8 -25.09 3.40 20.60
CA THR A 8 -24.35 4.16 21.61
C THR A 8 -22.86 4.26 21.26
N ALA A 9 -22.12 5.08 21.99
CA ALA A 9 -20.66 5.17 21.84
C ALA A 9 -19.95 3.80 22.04
N GLN A 10 -20.47 2.96 22.95
CA GLN A 10 -19.92 1.63 23.19
C GLN A 10 -20.20 0.68 22.02
N ASP A 11 -21.41 0.72 21.46
CA ASP A 11 -21.75 -0.07 20.28
C ASP A 11 -20.91 0.34 19.08
N PHE A 12 -20.68 1.65 18.90
CA PHE A 12 -19.88 2.17 17.80
C PHE A 12 -18.40 1.73 17.92
N ARG A 13 -17.82 1.73 19.13
CA ARG A 13 -16.47 1.18 19.36
C ARG A 13 -16.40 -0.30 18.98
N ALA A 14 -17.36 -1.11 19.41
CA ALA A 14 -17.42 -2.51 19.08
C ALA A 14 -17.57 -2.74 17.55
N MET A 15 -18.38 -1.93 16.87
CA MET A 15 -18.50 -1.97 15.41
C MET A 15 -17.14 -1.73 14.73
N VAL A 16 -16.42 -0.70 15.15
CA VAL A 16 -15.11 -0.36 14.57
C VAL A 16 -14.09 -1.46 14.84
N GLU A 17 -14.02 -1.96 16.06
CA GLU A 17 -13.10 -3.03 16.47
C GLU A 17 -13.35 -4.33 15.68
N ILE A 18 -14.59 -4.80 15.62
CA ILE A 18 -14.91 -6.04 14.90
C ILE A 18 -14.80 -5.84 13.39
N GLY A 19 -15.11 -4.65 12.87
CA GLY A 19 -14.91 -4.29 11.46
C GLY A 19 -13.45 -4.33 11.05
N GLU A 20 -12.55 -3.83 11.90
CA GLU A 20 -11.10 -3.90 11.70
C GLU A 20 -10.62 -5.36 11.71
N MET A 21 -11.01 -6.12 12.73
CA MET A 21 -10.65 -7.53 12.85
C MET A 21 -11.06 -8.34 11.61
N ARG A 22 -12.31 -8.19 11.13
CA ARG A 22 -12.80 -8.91 9.95
C ARG A 22 -12.06 -8.55 8.67
N LEU A 23 -11.70 -7.28 8.50
CA LEU A 23 -10.89 -6.86 7.35
C LEU A 23 -9.47 -7.40 7.45
N SER A 24 -8.85 -7.33 8.62
CA SER A 24 -7.47 -7.81 8.85
C SER A 24 -7.33 -9.32 8.63
N GLU A 25 -8.27 -10.13 9.16
CA GLU A 25 -8.30 -11.58 8.95
C GLU A 25 -8.42 -11.99 7.47
N ASN A 26 -8.93 -11.10 6.61
CA ASN A 26 -9.21 -11.39 5.21
C ASN A 26 -8.41 -10.51 4.24
N ALA A 27 -7.39 -9.77 4.71
CA ALA A 27 -6.63 -8.85 3.87
C ALA A 27 -5.95 -9.56 2.68
N GLU A 28 -5.32 -10.72 2.91
CA GLU A 28 -4.70 -11.54 1.87
C GLU A 28 -5.71 -12.05 0.83
N PHE A 29 -6.91 -12.42 1.26
CA PHE A 29 -7.96 -12.78 0.32
C PHE A 29 -8.37 -11.58 -0.54
N VAL A 30 -8.51 -10.39 0.03
CA VAL A 30 -8.80 -9.15 -0.71
C VAL A 30 -7.66 -8.82 -1.69
N ASN A 31 -6.39 -9.00 -1.28
CA ASN A 31 -5.22 -8.85 -2.15
C ASN A 31 -5.30 -9.77 -3.38
N SER A 32 -5.71 -11.03 -3.18
CA SER A 32 -5.83 -12.01 -4.27
C SER A 32 -6.89 -11.65 -5.32
N LEU A 33 -7.84 -10.79 -4.99
CA LEU A 33 -8.88 -10.30 -5.91
C LEU A 33 -8.44 -9.06 -6.69
N ASN A 34 -7.32 -8.43 -6.32
CA ASN A 34 -6.91 -7.17 -6.91
C ASN A 34 -6.42 -7.36 -8.35
N VAL A 35 -7.18 -6.80 -9.30
CA VAL A 35 -6.87 -6.79 -10.74
C VAL A 35 -7.12 -5.44 -11.38
N PHE A 36 -7.69 -4.48 -10.64
CA PHE A 36 -8.05 -3.14 -11.15
C PHE A 36 -7.84 -2.08 -10.05
N PRO A 37 -7.32 -0.88 -10.38
CA PRO A 37 -6.85 -0.41 -11.71
C PRO A 37 -5.49 -0.99 -12.12
N VAL A 38 -4.73 -1.53 -11.19
CA VAL A 38 -3.43 -2.20 -11.39
C VAL A 38 -3.45 -3.51 -10.60
N PRO A 39 -2.99 -4.63 -11.16
CA PRO A 39 -2.98 -5.92 -10.48
C PRO A 39 -1.76 -6.09 -9.54
N ASP A 40 -1.52 -5.14 -8.65
CA ASP A 40 -0.40 -5.10 -7.70
C ASP A 40 -0.62 -5.89 -6.40
N GLY A 41 -1.84 -6.42 -6.20
CA GLY A 41 -2.17 -7.31 -5.08
C GLY A 41 -2.12 -6.65 -3.70
N ASP A 42 -2.25 -5.32 -3.60
CA ASP A 42 -2.07 -4.56 -2.36
C ASP A 42 -3.35 -3.97 -1.76
N THR A 43 -4.50 -4.12 -2.44
CA THR A 43 -5.77 -3.50 -2.03
C THR A 43 -6.18 -3.86 -0.60
N GLY A 44 -6.07 -5.13 -0.22
CA GLY A 44 -6.41 -5.60 1.12
C GLY A 44 -5.49 -5.02 2.18
N THR A 45 -4.19 -5.01 1.91
CA THR A 45 -3.17 -4.41 2.78
C THR A 45 -3.41 -2.92 2.97
N ASN A 46 -3.62 -2.17 1.89
CA ASN A 46 -3.90 -0.73 1.95
C ASN A 46 -5.18 -0.42 2.74
N MET A 47 -6.26 -1.17 2.51
CA MET A 47 -7.52 -0.99 3.25
C MET A 47 -7.36 -1.35 4.73
N MET A 48 -6.68 -2.46 5.03
CA MET A 48 -6.43 -2.92 6.40
C MET A 48 -5.61 -1.91 7.18
N LEU A 49 -4.47 -1.45 6.67
CA LEU A 49 -3.62 -0.45 7.33
C LEU A 49 -4.37 0.88 7.52
N SER A 50 -5.14 1.32 6.52
CA SER A 50 -5.93 2.53 6.61
C SER A 50 -7.02 2.44 7.68
N PHE A 51 -7.77 1.32 7.73
CA PHE A 51 -8.84 1.13 8.70
C PHE A 51 -8.31 0.92 10.12
N LYS A 52 -7.18 0.21 10.25
CA LYS A 52 -6.47 0.01 11.52
C LYS A 52 -6.06 1.34 12.17
N SER A 53 -5.49 2.28 11.39
CA SER A 53 -5.17 3.63 11.89
C SER A 53 -6.40 4.35 12.45
N GLY A 54 -7.56 4.22 11.80
CA GLY A 54 -8.83 4.73 12.32
C GLY A 54 -9.29 4.03 13.60
N ALA A 55 -9.22 2.70 13.62
CA ALA A 55 -9.64 1.88 14.77
C ALA A 55 -8.77 2.13 16.01
N GLU A 56 -7.46 2.24 15.86
CA GLU A 56 -6.52 2.58 16.94
C GLU A 56 -6.81 3.96 17.53
N ARG A 57 -7.13 4.94 16.69
CA ARG A 57 -7.52 6.25 17.17
C ARG A 57 -8.83 6.22 17.96
N VAL A 58 -9.83 5.46 17.52
CA VAL A 58 -11.09 5.23 18.25
C VAL A 58 -10.84 4.51 19.58
N ALA A 59 -9.97 3.48 19.58
CA ALA A 59 -9.62 2.72 20.79
C ALA A 59 -8.98 3.61 21.86
N ASN A 60 -8.09 4.52 21.45
CA ASN A 60 -7.38 5.45 22.33
C ASN A 60 -8.18 6.72 22.66
N SER A 61 -9.33 6.94 22.04
CA SER A 61 -10.15 8.12 22.26
C SER A 61 -10.87 8.08 23.62
N THR A 62 -10.93 9.22 24.30
CA THR A 62 -11.73 9.42 25.52
C THR A 62 -13.14 9.92 25.26
N ALA A 63 -13.52 10.05 23.97
CA ALA A 63 -14.84 10.51 23.56
C ALA A 63 -15.96 9.57 24.05
N THR A 64 -17.08 10.14 24.43
CA THR A 64 -18.26 9.44 24.98
C THR A 64 -19.47 9.53 24.06
N THR A 65 -19.34 10.17 22.91
CA THR A 65 -20.42 10.36 21.93
C THR A 65 -20.08 9.64 20.62
N VAL A 66 -21.10 9.19 19.89
CA VAL A 66 -20.92 8.58 18.56
C VAL A 66 -20.34 9.58 17.57
N GLY A 67 -20.76 10.84 17.64
CA GLY A 67 -20.27 11.89 16.74
C GLY A 67 -18.77 12.13 16.87
N ASP A 68 -18.25 12.21 18.08
CA ASP A 68 -16.82 12.44 18.31
C ASP A 68 -15.99 11.20 17.94
N LEU A 69 -16.48 9.99 18.26
CA LEU A 69 -15.82 8.75 17.86
C LEU A 69 -15.78 8.57 16.34
N ALA A 70 -16.85 8.96 15.64
CA ALA A 70 -16.88 8.93 14.18
C ALA A 70 -15.89 9.95 13.56
N GLN A 71 -15.67 11.10 14.21
CA GLN A 71 -14.65 12.05 13.79
C GLN A 71 -13.25 11.49 14.04
N ASP A 72 -13.02 10.83 15.18
CA ASP A 72 -11.73 10.17 15.46
C ASP A 72 -11.44 9.06 14.45
N LEU A 73 -12.44 8.22 14.12
CA LEU A 73 -12.32 7.19 13.07
C LEU A 73 -11.95 7.82 11.73
N ALA A 74 -12.68 8.86 11.32
CA ALA A 74 -12.45 9.54 10.04
C ALA A 74 -11.07 10.18 9.96
N LYS A 75 -10.61 10.81 11.06
CA LYS A 75 -9.29 11.44 11.14
C LYS A 75 -8.17 10.40 11.11
N GLY A 76 -8.30 9.27 11.82
CA GLY A 76 -7.33 8.19 11.77
C GLY A 76 -7.24 7.55 10.38
N LEU A 77 -8.41 7.26 9.76
CA LEU A 77 -8.47 6.78 8.37
C LEU A 77 -7.85 7.76 7.37
N LEU A 78 -8.06 9.07 7.55
CA LEU A 78 -7.51 10.11 6.69
C LEU A 78 -5.98 10.09 6.74
N MET A 79 -5.41 10.05 7.95
CA MET A 79 -3.96 10.09 8.15
C MET A 79 -3.29 8.78 7.72
N GLY A 80 -3.90 7.64 8.03
CA GLY A 80 -3.41 6.31 7.64
C GLY A 80 -3.76 5.86 6.23
N ALA A 81 -4.42 6.69 5.41
CA ALA A 81 -4.88 6.30 4.07
C ALA A 81 -3.71 5.97 3.14
N ARG A 82 -3.74 4.75 2.59
CA ARG A 82 -2.73 4.23 1.66
C ARG A 82 -3.41 3.76 0.37
N GLY A 83 -2.76 4.03 -0.76
CA GLY A 83 -3.28 3.65 -2.07
C GLY A 83 -4.68 4.24 -2.38
N ASN A 84 -5.21 3.94 -3.55
CA ASN A 84 -6.53 4.42 -3.95
C ASN A 84 -7.65 3.87 -3.05
N SER A 85 -7.58 2.60 -2.68
CA SER A 85 -8.58 1.91 -1.87
C SER A 85 -8.67 2.47 -0.45
N GLY A 86 -7.53 2.73 0.19
CA GLY A 86 -7.49 3.34 1.52
C GLY A 86 -7.99 4.78 1.52
N VAL A 87 -7.64 5.57 0.49
CA VAL A 87 -8.14 6.94 0.35
C VAL A 87 -9.66 6.96 0.12
N ILE A 88 -10.20 6.11 -0.76
CA ILE A 88 -11.65 6.03 -0.96
C ILE A 88 -12.36 5.63 0.33
N LEU A 89 -11.82 4.64 1.05
CA LEU A 89 -12.34 4.22 2.36
C LEU A 89 -12.34 5.39 3.36
N SER A 90 -11.26 6.18 3.41
CA SER A 90 -11.19 7.37 4.27
C SER A 90 -12.27 8.40 3.95
N GLN A 91 -12.59 8.61 2.66
CA GLN A 91 -13.64 9.53 2.24
C GLN A 91 -15.04 9.03 2.57
N LEU A 92 -15.29 7.72 2.49
CA LEU A 92 -16.54 7.11 2.92
C LEU A 92 -16.80 7.40 4.41
N PHE A 93 -15.83 7.17 5.27
CA PHE A 93 -15.98 7.43 6.70
C PHE A 93 -15.90 8.92 7.07
N ARG A 94 -15.22 9.74 6.28
CA ARG A 94 -15.27 11.21 6.43
C ARG A 94 -16.67 11.77 6.18
N GLY A 95 -17.36 11.30 5.15
CA GLY A 95 -18.74 11.68 4.89
C GLY A 95 -19.71 11.13 5.94
N PHE A 96 -19.48 9.89 6.40
CA PHE A 96 -20.22 9.29 7.50
C PHE A 96 -20.12 10.15 8.78
N SER A 97 -18.91 10.51 9.20
CA SER A 97 -18.68 11.30 10.40
C SER A 97 -19.35 12.68 10.35
N LYS A 98 -19.34 13.33 9.20
CA LYS A 98 -20.02 14.63 9.01
C LYS A 98 -21.51 14.56 9.25
N ALA A 99 -22.17 13.46 8.91
CA ALA A 99 -23.60 13.29 9.11
C ALA A 99 -24.00 13.10 10.57
N VAL A 100 -23.07 12.66 11.42
CA VAL A 100 -23.33 12.34 12.84
C VAL A 100 -22.66 13.31 13.82
N ILE A 101 -22.13 14.44 13.33
CA ILE A 101 -21.50 15.47 14.18
C ILE A 101 -22.44 15.88 15.32
N GLY A 102 -21.93 15.89 16.56
CA GLY A 102 -22.64 16.33 17.75
C GLY A 102 -23.74 15.37 18.24
N LYS A 103 -23.81 14.15 17.70
CA LYS A 103 -24.75 13.13 18.15
C LYS A 103 -24.17 12.31 19.28
N GLU A 104 -24.91 12.23 20.42
CA GLU A 104 -24.53 11.32 21.51
C GLU A 104 -24.73 9.87 21.10
N GLU A 105 -25.88 9.56 20.49
CA GLU A 105 -26.27 8.27 19.93
C GLU A 105 -26.88 8.52 18.55
N ILE A 106 -26.92 7.50 17.69
CA ILE A 106 -27.55 7.58 16.37
C ILE A 106 -28.66 6.54 16.19
N THR A 107 -29.72 6.95 15.51
CA THR A 107 -30.89 6.12 15.14
C THR A 107 -30.62 5.38 13.82
N GLY A 108 -31.54 4.45 13.44
CA GLY A 108 -31.47 3.76 12.14
C GLY A 108 -31.56 4.72 10.94
N GLU A 109 -32.32 5.80 11.07
CA GLU A 109 -32.42 6.85 10.05
C GLU A 109 -31.09 7.59 9.90
N GLU A 110 -30.50 8.01 11.02
CA GLU A 110 -29.19 8.70 11.02
C GLU A 110 -28.05 7.79 10.53
N LEU A 111 -28.09 6.49 10.84
CA LEU A 111 -27.14 5.51 10.31
C LEU A 111 -27.24 5.40 8.78
N ALA A 112 -28.45 5.26 8.22
CA ALA A 112 -28.64 5.18 6.78
C ALA A 112 -28.23 6.48 6.06
N GLN A 113 -28.49 7.63 6.68
CA GLN A 113 -28.07 8.93 6.17
C GLN A 113 -26.55 9.09 6.24
N ALA A 114 -25.90 8.59 7.29
CA ALA A 114 -24.45 8.63 7.42
C ALA A 114 -23.74 7.83 6.30
N PHE A 115 -24.23 6.64 5.96
CA PHE A 115 -23.73 5.89 4.80
C PHE A 115 -23.96 6.64 3.48
N THR A 116 -25.10 7.30 3.31
CA THR A 116 -25.40 8.09 2.11
C THR A 116 -24.43 9.26 1.95
N ASN A 117 -24.17 10.00 3.04
CA ASN A 117 -23.20 11.09 3.05
C ASN A 117 -21.77 10.60 2.77
N GLY A 118 -21.42 9.41 3.28
CA GLY A 118 -20.16 8.75 2.97
C GLY A 118 -19.99 8.56 1.47
N VAL A 119 -20.98 8.00 0.81
CA VAL A 119 -21.01 7.78 -0.64
C VAL A 119 -20.85 9.10 -1.41
N GLU A 120 -21.64 10.11 -1.07
CA GLU A 120 -21.55 11.41 -1.73
C GLU A 120 -20.16 12.05 -1.60
N THR A 121 -19.55 11.92 -0.42
CA THR A 121 -18.21 12.44 -0.17
C THR A 121 -17.15 11.69 -0.99
N ALA A 122 -17.21 10.36 -1.04
CA ALA A 122 -16.28 9.56 -1.81
C ALA A 122 -16.39 9.79 -3.32
N TYR A 123 -17.62 9.90 -3.86
CA TYR A 123 -17.81 10.21 -5.29
C TYR A 123 -17.29 11.61 -5.68
N LYS A 124 -17.35 12.60 -4.77
CA LYS A 124 -16.80 13.93 -5.01
C LYS A 124 -15.27 13.96 -4.97
N ALA A 125 -14.67 13.10 -4.17
CA ALA A 125 -13.21 13.03 -4.03
C ALA A 125 -12.53 12.31 -5.21
N VAL A 126 -13.23 11.44 -5.92
CA VAL A 126 -12.67 10.69 -7.06
C VAL A 126 -12.95 11.44 -8.34
N MET A 127 -11.90 11.88 -9.04
CA MET A 127 -12.02 12.67 -10.29
C MET A 127 -12.77 11.92 -11.41
N LYS A 128 -12.57 10.62 -11.52
CA LYS A 128 -13.22 9.75 -12.53
C LYS A 128 -13.76 8.49 -11.84
N PRO A 129 -14.95 8.55 -11.21
CA PRO A 129 -15.56 7.38 -10.59
C PRO A 129 -15.81 6.27 -11.63
N VAL A 130 -15.43 5.04 -11.29
CA VAL A 130 -15.64 3.86 -12.15
C VAL A 130 -16.69 2.96 -11.51
N GLU A 131 -17.70 2.58 -12.31
CA GLU A 131 -18.74 1.64 -11.88
C GLU A 131 -18.19 0.20 -11.84
N GLY A 132 -18.72 -0.61 -10.92
CA GLY A 132 -18.23 -1.97 -10.67
C GLY A 132 -17.08 -2.01 -9.66
N THR A 133 -16.86 -0.92 -8.90
CA THR A 133 -15.84 -0.81 -7.86
C THR A 133 -16.45 -0.62 -6.47
N ILE A 134 -15.60 -0.46 -5.44
CA ILE A 134 -16.00 -0.13 -4.06
C ILE A 134 -17.03 1.00 -4.00
N LEU A 135 -16.95 1.99 -4.91
CA LEU A 135 -17.91 3.10 -4.97
C LEU A 135 -19.33 2.62 -5.30
N THR A 136 -19.45 1.69 -6.25
CA THR A 136 -20.74 1.09 -6.61
C THR A 136 -21.30 0.27 -5.44
N VAL A 137 -20.45 -0.52 -4.79
CA VAL A 137 -20.83 -1.34 -3.63
C VAL A 137 -21.33 -0.45 -2.49
N ALA A 138 -20.60 0.60 -2.15
CA ALA A 138 -20.98 1.57 -1.13
C ALA A 138 -22.32 2.26 -1.46
N ARG A 139 -22.49 2.72 -2.70
CA ARG A 139 -23.72 3.39 -3.14
C ARG A 139 -24.96 2.49 -3.04
N GLU A 140 -24.88 1.28 -3.56
CA GLU A 140 -26.02 0.37 -3.56
C GLU A 140 -26.35 -0.15 -2.14
N SER A 141 -25.33 -0.27 -1.28
CA SER A 141 -25.54 -0.59 0.14
C SER A 141 -26.29 0.53 0.88
N ALA A 142 -25.85 1.78 0.73
CA ALA A 142 -26.49 2.95 1.33
C ALA A 142 -27.95 3.10 0.86
N LYS A 143 -28.21 3.01 -0.45
CA LYS A 143 -29.57 3.03 -1.02
C LYS A 143 -30.47 1.96 -0.40
N ARG A 144 -29.95 0.78 -0.12
CA ARG A 144 -30.73 -0.30 0.45
C ARG A 144 -31.02 -0.07 1.93
N GLY A 145 -30.08 0.53 2.67
CA GLY A 145 -30.31 1.03 4.03
C GLY A 145 -31.45 2.05 4.09
N VAL A 146 -31.41 3.06 3.22
CA VAL A 146 -32.47 4.08 3.13
C VAL A 146 -33.84 3.46 2.80
N ARG A 147 -33.92 2.54 1.82
CA ARG A 147 -35.18 1.84 1.51
C ARG A 147 -35.74 1.04 2.68
N LYS A 148 -34.88 0.53 3.57
CA LYS A 148 -35.33 -0.22 4.74
C LYS A 148 -36.13 0.66 5.71
N LEU A 149 -35.84 1.96 5.78
CA LEU A 149 -36.55 2.92 6.61
C LEU A 149 -38.04 3.03 6.29
N GLU A 150 -38.49 2.69 5.08
CA GLU A 150 -39.91 2.65 4.71
C GLU A 150 -40.67 1.62 5.54
N THR A 151 -40.01 0.62 6.09
CA THR A 151 -40.63 -0.50 6.82
C THR A 151 -40.15 -0.65 8.25
N SER A 152 -38.97 -0.15 8.60
CA SER A 152 -38.38 -0.28 9.94
C SER A 152 -37.28 0.74 10.17
N ASN A 153 -37.21 1.28 11.38
CA ASN A 153 -36.10 2.12 11.87
C ASN A 153 -35.22 1.36 12.89
N ASP A 154 -35.37 0.05 12.98
CA ASP A 154 -34.54 -0.80 13.82
C ASP A 154 -33.12 -0.87 13.25
N ILE A 155 -32.09 -0.60 14.10
CA ILE A 155 -30.68 -0.53 13.73
C ILE A 155 -30.19 -1.82 13.07
N ILE A 156 -30.55 -2.97 13.67
CA ILE A 156 -30.11 -4.28 13.19
C ILE A 156 -30.70 -4.56 11.80
N GLU A 157 -31.96 -4.19 11.60
CA GLU A 157 -32.61 -4.37 10.30
C GLU A 157 -32.05 -3.42 9.23
N VAL A 158 -31.74 -2.18 9.59
CA VAL A 158 -31.12 -1.19 8.69
C VAL A 158 -29.71 -1.65 8.32
N MET A 159 -28.84 -1.97 9.32
CA MET A 159 -27.47 -2.43 9.05
C MET A 159 -27.46 -3.75 8.25
N GLY A 160 -28.33 -4.70 8.59
CA GLY A 160 -28.49 -5.92 7.82
C GLY A 160 -28.95 -5.68 6.37
N SER A 161 -29.73 -4.61 6.13
CA SER A 161 -30.09 -4.18 4.77
C SER A 161 -28.91 -3.57 4.02
N VAL A 162 -28.09 -2.75 4.67
CA VAL A 162 -26.85 -2.19 4.13
C VAL A 162 -25.92 -3.32 3.72
N LEU A 163 -25.65 -4.28 4.61
CA LEU A 163 -24.80 -5.44 4.34
C LEU A 163 -25.30 -6.27 3.14
N ARG A 164 -26.55 -6.69 3.14
CA ARG A 164 -27.14 -7.41 1.99
C ARG A 164 -27.12 -6.60 0.69
N GLY A 165 -27.14 -5.26 0.79
CA GLY A 165 -26.96 -4.37 -0.34
C GLY A 165 -25.56 -4.43 -0.91
N ALA A 166 -24.56 -4.41 -0.02
CA ALA A 166 -23.15 -4.52 -0.36
C ALA A 166 -22.83 -5.87 -1.02
N GLU A 167 -23.22 -6.98 -0.39
CA GLU A 167 -23.01 -8.35 -0.92
C GLU A 167 -23.63 -8.53 -2.31
N LYS A 168 -24.89 -8.07 -2.49
CA LYS A 168 -25.56 -8.18 -3.78
C LYS A 168 -24.94 -7.32 -4.86
N SER A 169 -24.43 -6.14 -4.49
CA SER A 169 -23.73 -5.25 -5.43
C SER A 169 -22.37 -5.80 -5.78
N LEU A 170 -21.62 -6.30 -4.79
CA LEU A 170 -20.33 -6.93 -4.98
C LEU A 170 -20.40 -8.08 -6.01
N ALA A 171 -21.37 -8.99 -5.85
CA ALA A 171 -21.57 -10.10 -6.79
C ALA A 171 -21.86 -9.65 -8.24
N LYS A 172 -22.23 -8.38 -8.45
CA LYS A 172 -22.50 -7.80 -9.76
C LYS A 172 -21.36 -6.95 -10.33
N THR A 173 -20.31 -6.73 -9.59
CA THR A 173 -19.16 -5.93 -10.05
C THR A 173 -18.55 -6.47 -11.36
N PRO A 174 -18.47 -7.82 -11.61
CA PRO A 174 -17.99 -8.33 -12.89
C PRO A 174 -18.90 -8.00 -14.08
N ASP A 175 -20.19 -7.75 -13.84
CA ASP A 175 -21.11 -7.36 -14.92
C ASP A 175 -20.95 -5.88 -15.31
N LEU A 176 -20.32 -5.07 -14.45
CA LEU A 176 -20.16 -3.63 -14.62
C LEU A 176 -18.74 -3.25 -15.06
N LEU A 177 -17.74 -4.03 -14.69
CA LEU A 177 -16.34 -3.78 -15.00
C LEU A 177 -15.75 -5.00 -15.74
N PRO A 178 -15.54 -4.92 -17.07
CA PRO A 178 -15.17 -6.06 -17.91
C PRO A 178 -13.95 -6.84 -17.44
N VAL A 179 -12.90 -6.17 -16.97
CA VAL A 179 -11.66 -6.81 -16.47
C VAL A 179 -11.93 -7.77 -15.32
N LEU A 180 -12.89 -7.48 -14.45
CA LEU A 180 -13.27 -8.38 -13.35
C LEU A 180 -13.95 -9.65 -13.88
N LYS A 181 -14.73 -9.51 -14.96
CA LYS A 181 -15.40 -10.63 -15.62
C LYS A 181 -14.41 -11.52 -16.37
N GLU A 182 -13.43 -10.94 -17.03
CA GLU A 182 -12.38 -11.66 -17.75
C GLU A 182 -11.55 -12.51 -16.82
N VAL A 183 -11.20 -11.98 -15.64
CA VAL A 183 -10.41 -12.70 -14.62
C VAL A 183 -11.28 -13.61 -13.75
N GLY A 184 -12.61 -13.42 -13.74
CA GLY A 184 -13.54 -14.24 -12.94
C GLY A 184 -13.57 -13.89 -11.45
N VAL A 185 -13.26 -12.64 -11.09
CA VAL A 185 -13.23 -12.15 -9.70
C VAL A 185 -14.24 -11.02 -9.48
N VAL A 186 -14.54 -10.73 -8.22
CA VAL A 186 -15.28 -9.52 -7.81
C VAL A 186 -14.32 -8.39 -7.48
N ASP A 187 -14.84 -7.15 -7.33
CA ASP A 187 -14.01 -6.01 -6.96
C ASP A 187 -13.39 -6.18 -5.56
N SER A 188 -12.07 -6.07 -5.49
CA SER A 188 -11.29 -6.25 -4.27
C SER A 188 -11.64 -5.21 -3.20
N GLY A 189 -11.74 -3.93 -3.56
CA GLY A 189 -12.12 -2.85 -2.64
C GLY A 189 -13.55 -3.02 -2.11
N GLY A 190 -14.48 -3.43 -2.97
CA GLY A 190 -15.86 -3.77 -2.59
C GLY A 190 -15.92 -4.95 -1.63
N GLN A 191 -15.08 -5.97 -1.84
CA GLN A 191 -14.97 -7.11 -0.93
C GLN A 191 -14.46 -6.69 0.45
N GLY A 192 -13.43 -5.85 0.52
CA GLY A 192 -12.93 -5.30 1.77
C GLY A 192 -14.01 -4.51 2.53
N LEU A 193 -14.81 -3.72 1.82
CA LEU A 193 -15.94 -2.99 2.41
C LEU A 193 -17.01 -3.93 2.98
N VAL A 194 -17.29 -5.05 2.30
CA VAL A 194 -18.22 -6.09 2.80
C VAL A 194 -17.72 -6.68 4.11
N PHE A 195 -16.42 -6.95 4.26
CA PHE A 195 -15.85 -7.45 5.51
C PHE A 195 -16.02 -6.44 6.66
N ILE A 196 -15.80 -5.15 6.43
CA ILE A 196 -16.05 -4.11 7.43
C ILE A 196 -17.54 -4.11 7.84
N TYR A 197 -18.46 -4.16 6.90
CA TYR A 197 -19.90 -4.15 7.18
C TYR A 197 -20.39 -5.44 7.85
N ASN A 198 -19.76 -6.59 7.56
CA ASN A 198 -19.97 -7.83 8.29
C ASN A 198 -19.60 -7.66 9.77
N GLY A 199 -18.43 -7.08 10.06
CA GLY A 199 -18.00 -6.79 11.42
C GLY A 199 -18.95 -5.83 12.15
N PHE A 200 -19.45 -4.81 11.47
CA PHE A 200 -20.44 -3.89 12.03
C PHE A 200 -21.75 -4.60 12.40
N PHE A 201 -22.23 -5.48 11.53
CA PHE A 201 -23.45 -6.24 11.78
C PHE A 201 -23.26 -7.26 12.91
N GLU A 202 -22.12 -7.93 12.95
CA GLU A 202 -21.74 -8.86 14.02
C GLU A 202 -21.70 -8.16 15.39
N ALA A 203 -21.08 -6.97 15.47
CA ALA A 203 -21.03 -6.18 16.69
C ALA A 203 -22.43 -5.85 17.24
N LEU A 204 -23.38 -5.54 16.35
CA LEU A 204 -24.74 -5.16 16.73
C LEU A 204 -25.64 -6.36 17.09
N THR A 205 -25.36 -7.54 16.54
CA THR A 205 -26.20 -8.73 16.76
C THR A 205 -25.64 -9.69 17.79
N GLY A 206 -24.34 -9.68 18.03
CA GLY A 206 -23.61 -10.69 18.81
C GLY A 206 -23.51 -12.06 18.10
N GLU A 207 -23.92 -12.15 16.84
CA GLU A 207 -23.89 -13.38 16.05
C GLU A 207 -22.76 -13.30 15.03
N ALA A 208 -21.73 -14.17 15.17
CA ALA A 208 -20.67 -14.30 14.16
C ALA A 208 -21.27 -14.77 12.83
N ILE A 209 -21.08 -13.98 11.78
CA ILE A 209 -21.48 -14.37 10.43
C ILE A 209 -20.39 -15.28 9.87
N PRO A 210 -20.72 -16.53 9.45
CA PRO A 210 -19.75 -17.35 8.73
C PRO A 210 -19.36 -16.61 7.44
N VAL A 211 -18.14 -16.13 7.37
CA VAL A 211 -17.56 -15.67 6.11
C VAL A 211 -17.51 -16.89 5.20
N GLN A 212 -18.35 -16.95 4.18
CA GLN A 212 -18.20 -17.96 3.13
C GLN A 212 -16.85 -17.69 2.48
N SER A 213 -15.83 -18.42 2.92
CA SER A 213 -14.61 -18.56 2.13
C SER A 213 -15.05 -19.15 0.80
N LEU A 214 -15.08 -18.34 -0.24
CA LEU A 214 -15.08 -18.88 -1.59
C LEU A 214 -13.89 -19.83 -1.60
N GLN A 215 -14.15 -21.12 -1.83
CA GLN A 215 -13.14 -22.16 -1.80
C GLN A 215 -11.98 -21.72 -2.68
N SER A 216 -10.93 -21.21 -2.06
CA SER A 216 -9.68 -20.99 -2.74
C SER A 216 -9.14 -22.35 -3.13
N ASN A 217 -9.00 -22.60 -4.42
CA ASN A 217 -8.03 -23.55 -4.89
C ASN A 217 -6.72 -23.22 -4.15
N LYS A 218 -6.11 -24.24 -3.56
CA LYS A 218 -4.89 -24.12 -2.76
C LYS A 218 -3.92 -23.15 -3.39
N ILE A 219 -3.83 -21.95 -2.82
CA ILE A 219 -2.79 -20.98 -3.16
C ILE A 219 -1.54 -21.47 -2.42
N ASP A 220 -0.49 -21.70 -3.18
CA ASP A 220 0.82 -22.10 -2.67
C ASP A 220 1.37 -21.00 -1.75
N LEU A 221 1.43 -21.28 -0.44
CA LEU A 221 1.87 -20.35 0.60
C LEU A 221 3.37 -19.99 0.53
N THR A 222 4.09 -20.55 -0.42
CA THR A 222 5.53 -20.28 -0.58
C THR A 222 5.84 -18.89 -1.17
N SER A 223 4.84 -18.16 -1.73
CA SER A 223 5.01 -16.84 -2.32
C SER A 223 4.76 -15.65 -1.37
N VAL A 224 4.38 -15.90 -0.11
CA VAL A 224 3.97 -14.83 0.85
C VAL A 224 5.10 -14.44 1.82
N ALA A 225 6.36 -14.47 1.39
CA ALA A 225 7.52 -14.26 2.27
C ALA A 225 8.04 -12.81 2.35
N HIS A 226 7.28 -11.79 1.97
CA HIS A 226 7.75 -10.41 2.08
C HIS A 226 6.67 -9.45 2.59
N HIS A 227 6.45 -9.42 3.91
CA HIS A 227 5.91 -8.23 4.55
C HIS A 227 6.59 -8.04 5.90
N GLU A 228 7.50 -7.08 5.93
CA GLU A 228 8.07 -6.58 7.17
C GLU A 228 7.04 -5.69 7.87
N ALA A 229 6.69 -6.05 9.09
CA ALA A 229 6.03 -5.12 9.99
C ALA A 229 7.08 -4.07 10.40
N GLY A 230 6.97 -2.86 9.86
CA GLY A 230 7.75 -1.72 10.31
C GLY A 230 7.41 -1.43 11.77
N VAL A 231 8.36 -1.60 12.67
CA VAL A 231 8.25 -1.16 14.06
C VAL A 231 8.66 0.30 14.11
N ASP A 232 7.76 1.12 14.66
CA ASP A 232 7.94 2.56 14.87
C ASP A 232 9.02 2.80 15.92
N TYR A 233 10.20 3.32 15.53
CA TYR A 233 11.36 3.54 16.41
C TYR A 233 11.51 4.98 16.92
N GLU A 234 10.49 5.82 16.82
CA GLU A 234 10.65 7.27 17.06
C GLU A 234 10.87 7.72 18.52
N HIS A 235 10.80 6.85 19.55
CA HIS A 235 10.91 7.30 20.95
C HIS A 235 11.72 6.41 21.92
N VAL A 236 12.64 5.60 21.43
CA VAL A 236 13.47 4.76 22.33
C VAL A 236 14.90 5.30 22.37
N SER A 237 15.43 5.65 23.56
CA SER A 237 16.85 6.01 23.69
C SER A 237 17.72 4.76 23.52
N THR A 238 18.97 4.91 23.04
CA THR A 238 19.93 3.77 22.87
C THR A 238 20.12 2.96 24.16
N GLY A 239 19.87 3.58 25.30
CA GLY A 239 19.92 2.93 26.62
C GLY A 239 18.73 2.03 26.94
N ASP A 240 17.63 2.17 26.20
CA ASP A 240 16.38 1.42 26.41
C ASP A 240 16.30 0.15 25.53
N ILE A 241 17.19 0.00 24.53
CA ILE A 241 17.30 -1.22 23.71
C ILE A 241 17.95 -2.32 24.54
N LYS A 242 17.11 -3.11 25.21
CA LYS A 242 17.53 -4.20 26.08
C LYS A 242 18.20 -5.33 25.32
N PHE A 243 17.70 -5.68 24.15
CA PHE A 243 18.22 -6.70 23.24
C PHE A 243 18.56 -6.08 21.89
N GLY A 244 19.83 -6.20 21.45
CA GLY A 244 20.38 -5.40 20.36
C GLY A 244 20.21 -5.97 18.97
N TYR A 245 19.75 -7.23 18.81
CA TYR A 245 19.62 -7.87 17.52
C TYR A 245 18.18 -8.31 17.25
N CYS A 246 17.58 -7.75 16.19
CA CYS A 246 16.37 -8.30 15.59
C CYS A 246 16.77 -9.55 14.80
N THR A 247 16.21 -10.70 15.16
CA THR A 247 16.57 -12.00 14.58
C THR A 247 15.34 -12.67 14.04
N GLU A 248 15.34 -12.97 12.76
CA GLU A 248 14.30 -13.72 12.08
C GLU A 248 14.86 -15.00 11.49
N ILE A 249 14.16 -16.11 11.70
CA ILE A 249 14.46 -17.38 11.05
C ILE A 249 13.20 -18.03 10.50
N MET A 250 13.35 -18.75 9.40
CA MET A 250 12.34 -19.64 8.86
C MET A 250 12.93 -21.04 8.75
N VAL A 251 12.25 -22.02 9.32
CA VAL A 251 12.71 -23.40 9.46
C VAL A 251 11.72 -24.35 8.79
N LYS A 252 12.21 -25.22 7.90
CA LYS A 252 11.40 -26.30 7.31
C LYS A 252 11.47 -27.54 8.21
N ILE A 253 10.36 -27.89 8.83
CA ILE A 253 10.29 -28.95 9.86
C ILE A 253 10.66 -30.32 9.28
N GLY A 254 11.49 -31.05 10.02
CA GLY A 254 11.85 -32.45 9.70
C GLY A 254 12.85 -32.62 8.56
N GLU A 255 13.31 -31.55 7.91
CA GLU A 255 14.33 -31.61 6.87
C GLU A 255 15.69 -31.10 7.39
N GLY A 256 16.79 -31.75 6.98
CA GLY A 256 18.16 -31.36 7.28
C GLY A 256 18.92 -32.36 8.16
N GLU A 257 20.26 -32.32 8.06
CA GLU A 257 21.17 -33.23 8.80
C GLU A 257 21.27 -32.91 10.30
N THR A 258 20.82 -31.73 10.72
CA THR A 258 20.88 -31.21 12.09
C THR A 258 19.62 -31.47 12.91
N VAL A 259 18.63 -32.14 12.32
CA VAL A 259 17.35 -32.45 13.00
C VAL A 259 17.59 -33.53 14.05
N VAL A 260 17.35 -33.17 15.30
CA VAL A 260 17.52 -34.05 16.47
C VAL A 260 16.28 -34.10 17.36
N ASP A 261 15.35 -33.15 17.22
CA ASP A 261 14.17 -33.02 18.05
C ASP A 261 12.88 -33.02 17.21
N THR A 262 11.80 -33.49 17.82
CA THR A 262 10.45 -33.33 17.27
C THR A 262 9.92 -31.96 17.68
N PHE A 263 9.33 -31.22 16.74
CA PHE A 263 8.78 -29.90 17.02
C PHE A 263 7.57 -29.99 17.95
N ASP A 264 7.64 -29.24 19.04
CA ASP A 264 6.52 -28.96 19.95
C ASP A 264 6.46 -27.44 20.16
N TYR A 265 5.36 -26.83 19.78
CA TYR A 265 5.19 -25.38 19.72
C TYR A 265 5.45 -24.69 21.07
N ASP A 266 4.89 -25.23 22.17
CA ASP A 266 5.02 -24.58 23.48
C ASP A 266 6.44 -24.68 24.02
N THR A 267 7.08 -25.82 23.85
CA THR A 267 8.50 -26.02 24.26
C THR A 267 9.42 -25.10 23.44
N PHE A 268 9.19 -25.04 22.15
CA PHE A 268 9.98 -24.20 21.23
C PHE A 268 9.85 -22.72 21.55
N ARG A 269 8.62 -22.22 21.70
CA ARG A 269 8.32 -20.84 22.03
C ARG A 269 8.87 -20.45 23.40
N ASN A 270 8.71 -21.32 24.43
CA ASN A 270 9.18 -21.03 25.78
C ASN A 270 10.71 -20.90 25.84
N TYR A 271 11.45 -21.75 25.13
CA TYR A 271 12.91 -21.62 25.05
C TYR A 271 13.34 -20.29 24.40
N LEU A 272 12.73 -19.92 23.27
CA LEU A 272 13.06 -18.67 22.61
C LEU A 272 12.70 -17.42 23.43
N ASN A 273 11.63 -17.52 24.23
CA ASN A 273 11.23 -16.44 25.13
C ASN A 273 12.25 -16.17 26.26
N GLU A 274 13.09 -17.15 26.61
CA GLU A 274 14.20 -16.94 27.54
C GLU A 274 15.42 -16.26 26.90
N LEU A 275 15.50 -16.28 25.56
CA LEU A 275 16.63 -15.69 24.82
C LEU A 275 16.47 -14.20 24.54
N GLY A 276 15.23 -13.67 24.61
CA GLY A 276 14.99 -12.29 24.25
C GLY A 276 13.58 -11.80 24.56
N ASP A 277 13.19 -10.69 23.94
CA ASP A 277 11.84 -10.14 23.99
C ASP A 277 11.25 -9.97 22.57
N SER A 278 10.03 -9.41 22.49
CA SER A 278 9.30 -9.20 21.21
C SER A 278 9.18 -10.48 20.38
N LEU A 279 9.09 -11.64 21.07
CA LEU A 279 9.04 -12.94 20.44
C LEU A 279 7.71 -13.17 19.73
N LEU A 280 7.78 -13.45 18.43
CA LEU A 280 6.70 -13.98 17.62
C LEU A 280 7.12 -15.34 17.06
N VAL A 281 6.33 -16.39 17.32
CA VAL A 281 6.49 -17.72 16.72
C VAL A 281 5.21 -18.05 15.99
N VAL A 282 5.30 -18.33 14.71
CA VAL A 282 4.20 -18.85 13.87
C VAL A 282 4.65 -20.16 13.29
N ALA A 283 3.86 -21.23 13.44
CA ALA A 283 4.20 -22.54 12.90
C ALA A 283 2.96 -23.25 12.35
N ASP A 284 3.17 -24.00 11.28
CA ASP A 284 2.25 -24.99 10.75
C ASP A 284 2.90 -26.39 10.76
N ASP A 285 2.36 -27.34 10.00
CA ASP A 285 2.89 -28.71 9.96
C ASP A 285 4.23 -28.82 9.19
N GLU A 286 4.62 -27.80 8.41
CA GLU A 286 5.79 -27.83 7.54
C GLU A 286 6.83 -26.76 7.89
N ILE A 287 6.42 -25.57 8.36
CA ILE A 287 7.29 -24.41 8.52
C ILE A 287 7.13 -23.78 9.91
N ILE A 288 8.25 -23.35 10.51
CA ILE A 288 8.30 -22.49 11.69
C ILE A 288 8.88 -21.15 11.26
N LYS A 289 8.19 -20.04 11.54
CA LYS A 289 8.70 -18.68 11.41
C LYS A 289 8.89 -18.07 12.80
N VAL A 290 10.06 -17.50 13.05
CA VAL A 290 10.40 -16.84 14.31
C VAL A 290 10.85 -15.42 14.04
N HIS A 291 10.41 -14.49 14.89
CA HIS A 291 10.97 -13.15 15.07
C HIS A 291 11.24 -12.96 16.55
N VAL A 292 12.43 -12.52 16.92
CA VAL A 292 12.81 -12.26 18.33
C VAL A 292 13.90 -11.20 18.42
N HIS A 293 13.80 -10.31 19.41
CA HIS A 293 14.86 -9.40 19.77
C HIS A 293 15.76 -10.06 20.82
N THR A 294 17.05 -10.26 20.52
CA THR A 294 17.97 -11.03 21.38
C THR A 294 19.39 -10.47 21.34
N GLU A 295 20.19 -10.77 22.36
CA GLU A 295 21.65 -10.59 22.31
C GLU A 295 22.38 -11.80 21.72
N ARG A 296 21.66 -12.90 21.45
CA ARG A 296 22.24 -14.19 21.07
C ARG A 296 21.61 -14.76 19.80
N PRO A 297 21.70 -14.06 18.64
CA PRO A 297 21.07 -14.51 17.40
C PRO A 297 21.54 -15.91 16.97
N GLY A 298 22.82 -16.25 17.22
CA GLY A 298 23.34 -17.58 16.93
C GLY A 298 22.66 -18.70 17.71
N GLU A 299 22.20 -18.46 18.96
CA GLU A 299 21.45 -19.47 19.72
C GLU A 299 20.06 -19.70 19.14
N VAL A 300 19.40 -18.65 18.62
CA VAL A 300 18.10 -18.77 17.94
C VAL A 300 18.24 -19.63 16.68
N MET A 301 19.25 -19.38 15.84
CA MET A 301 19.53 -20.17 14.66
C MET A 301 19.85 -21.62 14.98
N ASN A 302 20.78 -21.85 15.94
CA ASN A 302 21.18 -23.19 16.37
C ASN A 302 19.99 -23.98 16.93
N TYR A 303 19.10 -23.30 17.66
CA TYR A 303 17.92 -23.95 18.20
C TYR A 303 16.91 -24.30 17.11
N GLY A 304 16.69 -23.40 16.16
CA GLY A 304 15.84 -23.67 14.99
C GLY A 304 16.30 -24.86 14.18
N GLN A 305 17.61 -25.00 13.92
CA GLN A 305 18.19 -26.12 13.15
C GLN A 305 17.99 -27.50 13.79
N ARG A 306 17.67 -27.57 15.08
CA ARG A 306 17.37 -28.85 15.76
C ARG A 306 16.05 -29.47 15.29
N PHE A 307 15.15 -28.64 14.74
CA PHE A 307 13.81 -29.04 14.30
C PHE A 307 13.66 -29.12 12.78
N GLY A 308 14.60 -28.51 12.02
CA GLY A 308 14.51 -28.48 10.58
C GLY A 308 15.64 -27.72 9.89
N SER A 309 15.55 -27.60 8.57
CA SER A 309 16.47 -26.83 7.74
C SER A 309 16.12 -25.34 7.76
N LEU A 310 17.13 -24.46 7.95
CA LEU A 310 16.95 -23.01 7.85
C LEU A 310 16.73 -22.61 6.39
N MET A 311 15.55 -22.09 6.08
CA MET A 311 15.19 -21.58 4.74
C MET A 311 15.59 -20.10 4.57
N LYS A 312 15.40 -19.30 5.63
CA LYS A 312 15.72 -17.89 5.64
C LYS A 312 16.28 -17.49 7.02
N VAL A 313 17.28 -16.63 7.00
CA VAL A 313 17.87 -16.03 8.21
C VAL A 313 18.08 -14.55 7.95
N LYS A 314 17.60 -13.71 8.87
CA LYS A 314 17.86 -12.27 8.88
C LYS A 314 18.28 -11.87 10.29
N VAL A 315 19.35 -11.11 10.42
CA VAL A 315 19.84 -10.56 11.70
C VAL A 315 20.25 -9.13 11.51
N ASP A 316 19.53 -8.21 12.14
CA ASP A 316 19.82 -6.78 12.11
C ASP A 316 20.33 -6.30 13.47
N ASN A 317 21.37 -5.46 13.48
CA ASN A 317 21.83 -4.81 14.69
C ASN A 317 21.07 -3.49 14.91
N MET A 318 20.04 -3.54 15.75
CA MET A 318 19.17 -2.39 16.04
C MET A 318 19.92 -1.23 16.72
N ARG A 319 21.01 -1.49 17.44
CA ARG A 319 21.84 -0.42 18.03
C ARG A 319 22.62 0.35 16.96
N LEU A 320 23.15 -0.34 15.94
CA LEU A 320 23.83 0.31 14.82
C LEU A 320 22.83 1.12 13.98
N GLN A 321 21.65 0.57 13.69
CA GLN A 321 20.59 1.31 13.01
C GLN A 321 20.18 2.56 13.80
N HIS A 322 20.04 2.44 15.12
CA HIS A 322 19.72 3.58 15.98
C HIS A 322 20.88 4.58 16.10
N GLU A 323 22.14 4.13 16.11
CA GLU A 323 23.32 5.03 16.06
C GLU A 323 23.43 5.77 14.72
N GLU A 324 23.06 5.15 13.62
CA GLU A 324 22.97 5.81 12.31
C GLU A 324 21.85 6.87 12.28
N VAL A 325 20.69 6.56 12.84
CA VAL A 325 19.58 7.50 13.03
C VAL A 325 20.03 8.66 13.94
N LEU A 326 20.73 8.39 15.07
CA LEU A 326 21.26 9.42 15.97
C LEU A 326 22.37 10.27 15.33
N LYS A 327 23.22 9.70 14.46
CA LYS A 327 24.22 10.46 13.71
C LYS A 327 23.56 11.37 12.67
N THR A 328 22.48 10.91 12.07
CA THR A 328 21.64 11.70 11.16
C THR A 328 20.94 12.83 11.95
N ASP A 329 20.42 12.53 13.13
CA ASP A 329 19.78 13.49 14.04
C ASP A 329 20.76 14.53 14.59
N TYR A 330 22.02 14.15 14.90
CA TYR A 330 23.04 15.10 15.35
C TYR A 330 23.51 16.02 14.21
N SER A 331 23.64 15.48 12.99
CA SER A 331 23.91 16.28 11.80
C SER A 331 22.70 17.17 11.43
N ALA A 332 21.47 16.72 11.70
CA ALA A 332 20.25 17.52 11.57
C ALA A 332 20.22 18.64 12.62
N LYS A 333 20.51 18.38 13.89
CA LYS A 333 20.56 19.41 14.96
C LYS A 333 21.65 20.45 14.75
N VAL A 334 22.79 20.07 14.15
CA VAL A 334 23.82 21.03 13.73
C VAL A 334 23.36 21.85 12.51
N LYS A 335 22.57 21.25 11.60
CA LYS A 335 21.90 21.97 10.51
C LYS A 335 20.74 22.83 11.01
N GLU A 336 20.00 22.41 12.01
CA GLU A 336 18.89 23.16 12.63
C GLU A 336 19.36 24.49 13.26
N ALA A 337 20.58 24.52 13.81
CA ALA A 337 21.20 25.76 14.28
C ALA A 337 21.61 26.71 13.14
N ALA A 338 21.72 26.23 11.90
CA ALA A 338 22.03 27.03 10.71
C ALA A 338 20.78 27.39 9.87
N GLN A 339 19.62 26.72 10.11
CA GLN A 339 18.40 26.91 9.31
C GLN A 339 17.37 27.81 10.00
N LYS A 340 17.59 29.11 9.97
CA LYS A 340 16.57 30.09 10.39
C LYS A 340 15.64 30.57 9.28
N GLN A 341 15.78 30.11 8.04
CA GLN A 341 14.88 30.43 6.93
C GLN A 341 14.52 29.19 6.13
N LYS A 342 13.21 28.98 5.88
CA LYS A 342 12.73 27.96 4.94
C LYS A 342 13.30 28.23 3.55
N ALA A 343 13.65 27.17 2.81
CA ALA A 343 13.94 27.30 1.38
C ALA A 343 12.69 27.75 0.63
N GLU A 344 12.85 28.40 -0.51
CA GLU A 344 11.70 28.81 -1.32
C GLU A 344 10.98 27.58 -1.88
N TYR A 345 11.74 26.60 -2.41
CA TYR A 345 11.23 25.35 -2.96
C TYR A 345 11.86 24.12 -2.31
N GLY A 346 11.04 23.10 -2.13
CA GLY A 346 11.43 21.73 -1.86
C GLY A 346 10.75 20.78 -2.85
N ILE A 347 11.39 19.67 -3.16
CA ILE A 347 10.82 18.62 -4.01
C ILE A 347 10.85 17.31 -3.24
N VAL A 348 9.69 16.66 -3.14
CA VAL A 348 9.51 15.36 -2.51
C VAL A 348 9.20 14.34 -3.60
N ALA A 349 9.95 13.25 -3.66
CA ALA A 349 9.69 12.15 -4.60
C ALA A 349 9.52 10.82 -3.86
N VAL A 350 8.61 9.98 -4.36
CA VAL A 350 8.50 8.58 -3.90
C VAL A 350 9.34 7.71 -4.82
N ALA A 351 10.30 6.98 -4.26
CA ALA A 351 11.19 6.11 -5.02
C ALA A 351 11.72 4.96 -4.16
N ALA A 352 11.76 3.75 -4.72
CA ALA A 352 12.44 2.59 -4.17
C ALA A 352 13.69 2.28 -5.01
N GLY A 353 14.71 1.69 -4.37
CA GLY A 353 16.01 1.42 -4.97
C GLY A 353 17.01 2.54 -4.74
N GLU A 354 18.17 2.20 -4.16
CA GLU A 354 19.19 3.19 -3.78
C GLU A 354 19.67 4.02 -4.99
N GLY A 355 19.90 3.39 -6.14
CA GLY A 355 20.34 4.08 -7.33
C GLY A 355 19.27 5.01 -7.91
N VAL A 356 18.00 4.60 -7.91
CA VAL A 356 16.88 5.48 -8.30
C VAL A 356 16.81 6.69 -7.39
N GLN A 357 16.96 6.50 -6.07
CA GLN A 357 16.96 7.60 -5.12
C GLN A 357 18.13 8.56 -5.32
N GLU A 358 19.31 8.04 -5.68
CA GLU A 358 20.46 8.87 -6.01
C GLU A 358 20.26 9.68 -7.30
N LEU A 359 19.62 9.10 -8.32
CA LEU A 359 19.24 9.84 -9.53
C LEU A 359 18.31 11.03 -9.17
N PHE A 360 17.27 10.80 -8.40
CA PHE A 360 16.38 11.90 -7.95
C PHE A 360 17.12 12.97 -7.15
N LYS A 361 17.99 12.58 -6.22
CA LYS A 361 18.81 13.52 -5.45
C LYS A 361 19.75 14.35 -6.34
N SER A 362 20.38 13.72 -7.33
CA SER A 362 21.26 14.41 -8.27
C SER A 362 20.53 15.48 -9.10
N MET A 363 19.23 15.28 -9.34
CA MET A 363 18.36 16.22 -10.05
C MET A 363 17.69 17.27 -9.12
N GLY A 364 18.10 17.34 -7.84
CA GLY A 364 17.65 18.38 -6.91
C GLY A 364 16.46 18.03 -6.03
N VAL A 365 16.02 16.77 -5.99
CA VAL A 365 15.00 16.31 -5.04
C VAL A 365 15.56 16.43 -3.62
N THR A 366 14.82 17.11 -2.74
CA THR A 366 15.26 17.43 -1.38
C THR A 366 14.93 16.33 -0.38
N THR A 367 13.80 15.65 -0.57
CA THR A 367 13.34 14.59 0.34
C THR A 367 12.80 13.42 -0.49
N ILE A 368 13.21 12.21 -0.14
CA ILE A 368 12.73 11.00 -0.78
C ILE A 368 11.98 10.15 0.22
N ILE A 369 10.78 9.75 -0.15
CA ILE A 369 10.01 8.74 0.57
C ILE A 369 10.38 7.38 -0.03
N ASN A 370 10.97 6.51 0.78
CA ASN A 370 11.23 5.13 0.35
C ASN A 370 9.90 4.39 0.25
N GLY A 371 9.49 4.07 -0.98
CA GLY A 371 8.22 3.42 -1.26
C GLY A 371 8.01 3.22 -2.75
N GLY A 372 6.93 2.55 -3.10
CA GLY A 372 6.63 2.25 -4.51
C GLY A 372 5.48 1.27 -4.63
N GLN A 373 5.55 0.32 -5.56
CA GLN A 373 4.45 -0.59 -5.92
C GLN A 373 3.97 -1.48 -4.76
N THR A 374 4.86 -1.91 -3.88
CA THR A 374 4.53 -2.82 -2.76
C THR A 374 4.41 -2.12 -1.41
N MET A 375 4.83 -0.86 -1.32
CA MET A 375 4.78 -0.04 -0.10
C MET A 375 4.29 1.37 -0.43
N ASN A 376 2.97 1.53 -0.48
CA ASN A 376 2.38 2.85 -0.69
C ASN A 376 2.50 3.70 0.59
N PRO A 377 3.17 4.87 0.55
CA PRO A 377 3.23 5.76 1.70
C PRO A 377 1.83 6.25 2.10
N SER A 378 1.64 6.45 3.39
CA SER A 378 0.41 7.06 3.90
C SER A 378 0.37 8.56 3.63
N THR A 379 -0.80 9.16 3.78
CA THR A 379 -0.95 10.62 3.77
C THR A 379 -0.04 11.28 4.81
N GLU A 380 0.13 10.65 5.98
CA GLU A 380 1.01 11.12 7.05
C GLU A 380 2.49 11.07 6.66
N ASP A 381 2.95 9.96 6.04
CA ASP A 381 4.32 9.84 5.53
C ASP A 381 4.65 10.96 4.53
N ILE A 382 3.69 11.29 3.65
CA ILE A 382 3.86 12.38 2.67
C ILE A 382 3.89 13.75 3.36
N LEU A 383 3.02 14.00 4.35
CA LEU A 383 3.03 15.23 5.13
C LEU A 383 4.33 15.39 5.92
N GLN A 384 4.84 14.32 6.49
CA GLN A 384 6.12 14.34 7.19
C GLN A 384 7.27 14.69 6.22
N ALA A 385 7.31 14.10 5.04
CA ALA A 385 8.30 14.44 4.00
C ALA A 385 8.19 15.89 3.53
N VAL A 386 6.98 16.42 3.39
CA VAL A 386 6.74 17.86 3.07
C VAL A 386 7.33 18.74 4.17
N LYS A 387 7.15 18.40 5.43
CA LYS A 387 7.72 19.12 6.57
C LYS A 387 9.25 19.04 6.60
N GLU A 388 9.81 17.86 6.32
CA GLU A 388 11.26 17.62 6.25
C GLU A 388 11.94 18.39 5.11
N ALA A 389 11.24 18.62 3.99
CA ALA A 389 11.72 19.44 2.89
C ALA A 389 12.00 20.89 3.30
N HIS A 390 11.47 21.34 4.44
CA HIS A 390 11.72 22.64 5.08
C HIS A 390 11.66 23.83 4.10
N ALA A 391 10.60 23.85 3.28
CA ALA A 391 10.41 24.85 2.23
C ALA A 391 9.06 25.58 2.37
N GLU A 392 8.92 26.74 1.74
CA GLU A 392 7.65 27.47 1.68
C GLU A 392 6.71 26.85 0.64
N LYS A 393 7.28 26.34 -0.45
CA LYS A 393 6.60 25.68 -1.56
C LYS A 393 7.18 24.28 -1.75
N VAL A 394 6.33 23.27 -1.85
CA VAL A 394 6.78 21.88 -2.05
C VAL A 394 6.08 21.26 -3.25
N ILE A 395 6.87 20.65 -4.12
CA ILE A 395 6.37 19.84 -5.23
C ILE A 395 6.49 18.37 -4.85
N VAL A 396 5.41 17.60 -4.98
CA VAL A 396 5.38 16.16 -4.71
C VAL A 396 5.28 15.39 -6.02
N LEU A 397 6.21 14.44 -6.22
CA LEU A 397 6.26 13.48 -7.34
C LEU A 397 5.89 12.08 -6.80
N PRO A 398 4.65 11.63 -6.96
CA PRO A 398 4.20 10.33 -6.45
C PRO A 398 4.86 9.13 -7.15
N ASN A 399 5.18 9.26 -8.43
CA ASN A 399 5.80 8.24 -9.30
C ASN A 399 5.04 6.89 -9.33
N ASN A 400 3.79 6.90 -8.87
CA ASN A 400 2.90 5.76 -8.85
C ASN A 400 1.43 6.23 -8.84
N LYS A 401 0.60 5.60 -9.67
CA LYS A 401 -0.84 5.88 -9.78
C LYS A 401 -1.59 5.72 -8.45
N ASN A 402 -1.18 4.74 -7.64
CA ASN A 402 -1.83 4.43 -6.36
C ASN A 402 -1.50 5.45 -5.25
N ILE A 403 -0.41 6.21 -5.42
CA ILE A 403 0.04 7.20 -4.44
C ILE A 403 -0.55 8.59 -4.72
N GLN A 404 -0.97 8.87 -5.96
CA GLN A 404 -1.48 10.19 -6.37
C GLN A 404 -2.62 10.70 -5.48
N MET A 405 -3.55 9.83 -5.09
CA MET A 405 -4.68 10.24 -4.24
C MET A 405 -4.21 10.61 -2.82
N ALA A 406 -3.30 9.84 -2.23
CA ALA A 406 -2.72 10.16 -0.92
C ALA A 406 -1.90 11.44 -0.98
N ALA A 407 -1.14 11.67 -2.06
CA ALA A 407 -0.38 12.89 -2.28
C ALA A 407 -1.28 14.14 -2.41
N ASN A 408 -2.36 14.04 -3.18
CA ASN A 408 -3.34 15.12 -3.28
C ASN A 408 -4.04 15.39 -1.94
N GLN A 409 -4.36 14.35 -1.19
CA GLN A 409 -4.94 14.48 0.14
C GLN A 409 -3.95 15.15 1.13
N ALA A 410 -2.67 14.80 1.07
CA ALA A 410 -1.62 15.46 1.85
C ALA A 410 -1.50 16.95 1.47
N ALA A 411 -1.55 17.27 0.18
CA ALA A 411 -1.53 18.65 -0.29
C ALA A 411 -2.71 19.48 0.22
N GLU A 412 -3.92 18.90 0.30
CA GLU A 412 -5.11 19.59 0.81
C GLU A 412 -5.06 19.90 2.32
N VAL A 413 -4.36 19.07 3.10
CA VAL A 413 -4.33 19.19 4.58
C VAL A 413 -3.00 19.72 5.10
N SER A 414 -2.02 20.02 4.22
CA SER A 414 -0.73 20.59 4.60
C SER A 414 -0.88 22.00 5.17
N GLU A 415 -0.35 22.21 6.37
CA GLU A 415 -0.28 23.50 7.04
C GLU A 415 1.15 24.09 7.01
N ASP A 416 2.15 23.26 6.73
CA ASP A 416 3.56 23.63 6.81
C ASP A 416 4.09 24.33 5.55
N ALA A 417 3.56 24.01 4.38
CA ALA A 417 3.98 24.53 3.08
C ALA A 417 2.82 24.60 2.08
N ALA A 418 2.95 25.42 1.05
CA ALA A 418 2.09 25.35 -0.13
C ALA A 418 2.53 24.14 -0.97
N VAL A 419 1.66 23.16 -1.16
CA VAL A 419 2.01 21.89 -1.81
C VAL A 419 1.31 21.75 -3.16
N ALA A 420 2.08 21.42 -4.21
CA ALA A 420 1.57 21.02 -5.51
C ALA A 420 1.98 19.58 -5.82
N VAL A 421 1.05 18.81 -6.37
CA VAL A 421 1.31 17.45 -6.84
C VAL A 421 1.41 17.46 -8.36
N VAL A 422 2.55 17.03 -8.89
CA VAL A 422 2.72 16.67 -10.30
C VAL A 422 2.37 15.19 -10.41
N ALA A 423 1.32 14.86 -11.16
CA ALA A 423 0.68 13.55 -11.15
C ALA A 423 1.49 12.47 -11.90
N THR A 424 2.77 12.32 -11.58
CA THR A 424 3.67 11.32 -12.15
C THR A 424 3.21 9.89 -11.77
N ARG A 425 3.26 8.98 -12.74
CA ARG A 425 2.76 7.60 -12.60
C ARG A 425 3.90 6.58 -12.59
N THR A 426 5.09 6.99 -13.07
CA THR A 426 6.28 6.15 -13.18
C THR A 426 7.51 6.94 -12.73
N ILE A 427 8.59 6.22 -12.44
CA ILE A 427 9.90 6.82 -12.14
C ILE A 427 10.39 7.66 -13.33
N SER A 428 10.24 7.15 -14.56
CA SER A 428 10.62 7.85 -15.80
C SER A 428 9.89 9.19 -15.94
N GLU A 429 8.56 9.22 -15.73
CA GLU A 429 7.79 10.48 -15.71
C GLU A 429 8.26 11.45 -14.63
N GLY A 430 8.64 10.90 -13.45
CA GLY A 430 9.18 11.71 -12.36
C GLY A 430 10.50 12.37 -12.71
N LEU A 431 11.44 11.63 -13.28
CA LEU A 431 12.74 12.15 -13.71
C LEU A 431 12.58 13.19 -14.82
N ALA A 432 11.80 12.87 -15.87
CA ALA A 432 11.55 13.81 -16.97
C ALA A 432 10.89 15.11 -16.49
N SER A 433 9.92 15.02 -15.56
CA SER A 433 9.26 16.22 -15.03
C SER A 433 10.22 17.21 -14.39
N LEU A 434 11.31 16.72 -13.75
CA LEU A 434 12.30 17.56 -13.08
C LEU A 434 13.09 18.45 -14.04
N LEU A 435 13.22 18.08 -15.31
CA LEU A 435 13.91 18.89 -16.32
C LEU A 435 13.21 20.24 -16.57
N ALA A 436 11.90 20.31 -16.32
CA ALA A 436 11.13 21.55 -16.49
C ALA A 436 10.99 22.37 -15.20
N PHE A 437 11.58 21.93 -14.08
CA PHE A 437 11.52 22.68 -12.83
C PHE A 437 12.31 24.00 -12.91
N ASN A 438 11.65 25.09 -12.55
CA ASN A 438 12.26 26.43 -12.50
C ASN A 438 12.05 27.05 -11.10
N PRO A 439 13.11 27.25 -10.30
CA PRO A 439 12.99 27.81 -8.96
C PRO A 439 12.48 29.27 -8.93
N GLU A 440 12.55 30.01 -10.04
CA GLU A 440 12.05 31.38 -10.12
C GLU A 440 10.57 31.47 -10.54
N ALA A 441 9.97 30.37 -11.00
CA ALA A 441 8.56 30.31 -11.39
C ALA A 441 7.64 30.14 -10.19
N SER A 442 6.36 30.44 -10.32
CA SER A 442 5.36 30.13 -9.30
C SER A 442 5.10 28.63 -9.19
N LEU A 443 4.50 28.18 -8.08
CA LEU A 443 4.16 26.77 -7.83
C LEU A 443 3.25 26.20 -8.95
N GLU A 444 2.27 26.98 -9.40
CA GLU A 444 1.34 26.57 -10.46
C GLU A 444 2.01 26.51 -11.84
N GLU A 445 2.91 27.45 -12.14
CA GLU A 445 3.68 27.42 -13.38
C GLU A 445 4.62 26.22 -13.42
N ASN A 446 5.32 25.91 -12.31
CA ASN A 446 6.13 24.71 -12.20
C ASN A 446 5.30 23.44 -12.38
N LYS A 447 4.16 23.34 -11.68
CA LYS A 447 3.25 22.20 -11.83
C LYS A 447 2.82 22.00 -13.29
N ALA A 448 2.47 23.07 -13.98
CA ALA A 448 2.06 23.03 -15.39
C ALA A 448 3.21 22.56 -16.30
N ALA A 449 4.38 23.23 -16.20
CA ALA A 449 5.55 22.91 -17.02
C ALA A 449 6.05 21.48 -16.79
N MET A 450 6.14 21.05 -15.53
CA MET A 450 6.54 19.68 -15.17
C MET A 450 5.53 18.64 -15.66
N SER A 451 4.23 18.98 -15.64
CA SER A 451 3.18 18.10 -16.17
C SER A 451 3.21 18.01 -17.71
N GLU A 452 3.59 19.05 -18.41
CA GLU A 452 3.79 19.02 -19.86
C GLU A 452 5.04 18.19 -20.20
N GLN A 453 6.14 18.37 -19.49
CA GLN A 453 7.39 17.66 -19.74
C GLN A 453 7.23 16.14 -19.54
N MET A 454 6.58 15.69 -18.46
CA MET A 454 6.37 14.26 -18.22
C MET A 454 5.51 13.58 -19.30
N ALA A 455 4.72 14.33 -20.04
CA ALA A 455 3.87 13.80 -21.11
C ALA A 455 4.64 13.52 -22.41
N LEU A 456 5.88 13.98 -22.52
CA LEU A 456 6.76 13.74 -23.67
C LEU A 456 7.51 12.42 -23.58
N VAL A 457 7.52 11.79 -22.42
CA VAL A 457 8.22 10.53 -22.16
C VAL A 457 7.29 9.34 -22.33
N SER A 458 7.70 8.34 -23.11
CA SER A 458 7.12 7.00 -23.09
C SER A 458 7.80 6.18 -21.99
N SER A 459 7.01 5.61 -21.07
CA SER A 459 7.48 4.84 -19.92
C SER A 459 7.27 3.35 -20.09
N GLY A 460 8.34 2.54 -20.02
CA GLY A 460 8.31 1.09 -20.03
C GLY A 460 8.69 0.48 -18.69
N GLN A 461 8.12 -0.68 -18.37
CA GLN A 461 8.40 -1.44 -17.15
C GLN A 461 8.42 -2.92 -17.46
N ILE A 462 9.43 -3.64 -16.97
CA ILE A 462 9.53 -5.10 -17.09
C ILE A 462 9.41 -5.73 -15.71
N THR A 463 8.45 -6.66 -15.57
CA THR A 463 8.20 -7.40 -14.32
C THR A 463 7.64 -8.78 -14.60
N ASN A 464 7.67 -9.68 -13.61
CA ASN A 464 7.17 -11.03 -13.75
C ASN A 464 5.66 -11.12 -13.54
N ALA A 465 5.01 -12.01 -14.30
CA ALA A 465 3.61 -12.34 -14.12
C ALA A 465 3.43 -13.31 -12.94
N VAL A 466 2.61 -12.95 -11.97
CA VAL A 466 2.34 -13.78 -10.78
C VAL A 466 1.30 -14.87 -11.01
N ARG A 467 0.56 -14.82 -12.12
CA ARG A 467 -0.51 -15.78 -12.47
C ARG A 467 -0.86 -15.76 -13.96
N ASP A 468 -1.52 -16.83 -14.42
CA ASP A 468 -2.11 -16.85 -15.76
C ASP A 468 -3.31 -15.91 -15.81
N THR A 469 -3.37 -15.08 -16.86
CA THR A 469 -4.49 -14.16 -17.09
C THR A 469 -4.52 -13.70 -18.53
N ASN A 470 -5.58 -12.99 -18.95
CA ASN A 470 -5.64 -12.28 -20.23
C ASN A 470 -6.04 -10.83 -19.94
N ILE A 471 -5.21 -9.87 -20.30
CA ILE A 471 -5.45 -8.45 -20.08
C ILE A 471 -5.19 -7.71 -21.39
N ASP A 472 -6.08 -6.84 -21.78
CA ASP A 472 -5.99 -6.04 -23.01
C ASP A 472 -5.76 -6.86 -24.29
N GLY A 473 -6.17 -8.14 -24.29
CA GLY A 473 -5.99 -9.08 -25.40
C GLY A 473 -4.62 -9.77 -25.44
N VAL A 474 -3.77 -9.54 -24.44
CA VAL A 474 -2.49 -10.23 -24.24
C VAL A 474 -2.70 -11.43 -23.33
N GLU A 475 -2.37 -12.63 -23.82
CA GLU A 475 -2.32 -13.84 -23.00
C GLU A 475 -1.06 -13.80 -22.13
N ILE A 476 -1.23 -13.79 -20.84
CA ILE A 476 -0.16 -13.72 -19.84
C ILE A 476 -0.08 -15.07 -19.13
N LYS A 477 1.10 -15.66 -19.11
CA LYS A 477 1.36 -16.90 -18.36
C LYS A 477 2.13 -16.59 -17.09
N LYS A 478 1.84 -17.35 -16.06
CA LYS A 478 2.59 -17.27 -14.81
C LYS A 478 4.09 -17.45 -15.09
N ASP A 479 4.90 -16.63 -14.43
CA ASP A 479 6.36 -16.56 -14.53
C ASP A 479 6.89 -16.01 -15.86
N ASP A 480 6.03 -15.62 -16.84
CA ASP A 480 6.46 -14.84 -17.99
C ASP A 480 6.87 -13.42 -17.56
N PHE A 481 7.75 -12.80 -18.33
CA PHE A 481 8.10 -11.39 -18.20
C PHE A 481 7.12 -10.53 -19.00
N MET A 482 6.49 -9.60 -18.29
CA MET A 482 5.54 -8.65 -18.87
C MET A 482 6.22 -7.34 -19.19
N GLY A 483 6.00 -6.84 -20.41
CA GLY A 483 6.35 -5.49 -20.83
C GLY A 483 5.12 -4.58 -20.75
N ILE A 484 5.23 -3.58 -19.89
CA ILE A 484 4.17 -2.58 -19.65
C ILE A 484 4.63 -1.26 -20.23
N VAL A 485 3.91 -0.71 -21.19
CA VAL A 485 4.20 0.60 -21.80
C VAL A 485 3.05 1.54 -21.53
N ASP A 486 3.33 2.68 -20.93
CA ASP A 486 2.36 3.72 -20.54
C ASP A 486 1.15 3.17 -19.77
N GLY A 487 1.41 2.14 -18.93
CA GLY A 487 0.42 1.48 -18.10
C GLY A 487 -0.44 0.43 -18.81
N LYS A 488 -0.08 0.01 -20.03
CA LYS A 488 -0.71 -1.10 -20.76
C LYS A 488 0.25 -2.26 -20.92
N ILE A 489 -0.21 -3.47 -20.66
CA ILE A 489 0.58 -4.68 -20.92
C ILE A 489 0.56 -4.94 -22.42
N LEU A 490 1.72 -4.90 -23.06
CA LEU A 490 1.86 -5.12 -24.50
C LEU A 490 2.66 -6.37 -24.85
N VAL A 491 3.42 -6.91 -23.89
CA VAL A 491 4.31 -8.05 -24.07
C VAL A 491 4.14 -9.03 -22.92
N SER A 492 4.16 -10.35 -23.19
CA SER A 492 4.29 -11.43 -22.22
C SER A 492 5.12 -12.52 -22.87
N ILE A 493 6.37 -12.71 -22.41
CA ILE A 493 7.36 -13.64 -23.00
C ILE A 493 8.13 -14.29 -21.85
N ALA A 494 8.42 -15.60 -21.97
CA ALA A 494 9.11 -16.35 -20.93
C ALA A 494 10.59 -15.96 -20.75
N ASP A 495 11.24 -15.46 -21.79
CA ASP A 495 12.62 -14.97 -21.74
C ASP A 495 12.65 -13.47 -21.43
N ARG A 496 13.39 -13.08 -20.39
CA ARG A 496 13.46 -11.70 -19.89
C ARG A 496 14.08 -10.72 -20.89
N LYS A 497 15.18 -11.12 -21.51
CA LYS A 497 15.85 -10.29 -22.52
C LYS A 497 14.97 -10.10 -23.74
N GLU A 498 14.33 -11.17 -24.23
CA GLU A 498 13.40 -11.08 -25.37
C GLU A 498 12.20 -10.20 -25.03
N ALA A 499 11.63 -10.32 -23.81
CA ALA A 499 10.54 -9.47 -23.35
C ALA A 499 10.95 -7.99 -23.30
N THR A 500 12.16 -7.70 -22.80
CA THR A 500 12.70 -6.33 -22.71
C THR A 500 12.91 -5.74 -24.10
N LEU A 501 13.54 -6.46 -25.01
CA LEU A 501 13.75 -5.99 -26.38
C LEU A 501 12.44 -5.79 -27.15
N ALA A 502 11.48 -6.71 -26.98
CA ALA A 502 10.15 -6.57 -27.58
C ALA A 502 9.39 -5.37 -27.02
N THR A 503 9.60 -5.03 -25.75
CA THR A 503 9.00 -3.84 -25.12
C THR A 503 9.62 -2.57 -25.66
N ILE A 504 10.96 -2.50 -25.73
CA ILE A 504 11.70 -1.36 -26.29
C ILE A 504 11.25 -1.11 -27.74
N GLU A 505 11.05 -2.16 -28.53
CA GLU A 505 10.56 -2.06 -29.91
C GLU A 505 9.16 -1.43 -30.02
N LYS A 506 8.33 -1.54 -28.96
CA LYS A 506 7.01 -0.90 -28.90
C LYS A 506 7.07 0.56 -28.43
N MET A 507 8.20 0.97 -27.87
CA MET A 507 8.39 2.32 -27.33
C MET A 507 9.12 3.25 -28.30
N ILE A 508 10.09 2.72 -29.05
CA ILE A 508 10.89 3.51 -30.01
C ILE A 508 10.09 3.75 -31.30
N ASP A 509 10.09 4.99 -31.74
CA ASP A 509 9.56 5.46 -33.03
C ASP A 509 10.59 6.31 -33.79
N ASP A 510 10.18 6.93 -34.91
CA ASP A 510 11.07 7.69 -35.79
C ASP A 510 11.58 9.01 -35.16
N ASP A 511 10.93 9.49 -34.09
CA ASP A 511 11.24 10.74 -33.39
C ASP A 511 12.01 10.50 -32.08
N SER A 512 12.30 9.24 -31.74
CA SER A 512 12.98 8.86 -30.49
C SER A 512 14.48 9.14 -30.57
N GLU A 513 15.02 9.89 -29.62
CA GLU A 513 16.43 10.30 -29.53
C GLU A 513 17.20 9.58 -28.42
N ILE A 514 16.57 9.34 -27.25
CA ILE A 514 17.22 8.78 -26.07
C ILE A 514 16.40 7.60 -25.52
N LEU A 515 17.07 6.48 -25.25
CA LEU A 515 16.54 5.39 -24.44
C LEU A 515 17.32 5.31 -23.12
N THR A 516 16.64 5.53 -22.00
CA THR A 516 17.23 5.29 -20.68
C THR A 516 16.77 3.93 -20.13
N ILE A 517 17.73 3.12 -19.68
CA ILE A 517 17.51 1.82 -19.04
C ILE A 517 17.98 1.92 -17.58
N ILE A 518 17.06 1.77 -16.63
CA ILE A 518 17.37 1.70 -15.19
C ILE A 518 17.11 0.27 -14.74
N TYR A 519 18.17 -0.46 -14.36
CA TYR A 519 18.06 -1.86 -14.00
C TYR A 519 17.93 -2.07 -12.48
N GLY A 520 17.07 -3.03 -12.09
CA GLY A 520 16.76 -3.38 -10.72
C GLY A 520 17.69 -4.41 -10.10
N GLU A 521 17.38 -4.77 -8.85
CA GLU A 521 18.18 -5.73 -8.05
C GLU A 521 18.25 -7.14 -8.65
N ASP A 522 17.27 -7.54 -9.47
CA ASP A 522 17.19 -8.84 -10.12
C ASP A 522 17.90 -8.91 -11.47
N ALA A 523 18.42 -7.79 -12.00
CA ALA A 523 19.08 -7.73 -13.30
C ALA A 523 20.56 -8.11 -13.18
N GLU A 524 21.07 -8.80 -14.21
CA GLU A 524 22.49 -9.10 -14.32
C GLU A 524 23.18 -8.11 -15.28
N ALA A 525 24.31 -7.54 -14.87
CA ALA A 525 25.04 -6.56 -15.68
C ALA A 525 25.37 -7.06 -17.09
N SER A 526 25.69 -8.36 -17.24
CA SER A 526 25.91 -8.98 -18.54
C SER A 526 24.68 -8.97 -19.45
N GLU A 527 23.48 -9.15 -18.90
CA GLU A 527 22.24 -9.08 -19.67
C GLU A 527 21.93 -7.65 -20.11
N VAL A 528 22.23 -6.67 -19.24
CA VAL A 528 22.09 -5.24 -19.56
C VAL A 528 22.98 -4.85 -20.73
N GLU A 529 24.27 -5.31 -20.73
CA GLU A 529 25.19 -5.09 -21.85
C GLU A 529 24.67 -5.70 -23.17
N GLU A 530 24.15 -6.96 -23.11
CA GLU A 530 23.58 -7.61 -24.29
C GLU A 530 22.34 -6.91 -24.84
N ILE A 531 21.48 -6.35 -23.95
CA ILE A 531 20.31 -5.56 -24.35
C ILE A 531 20.77 -4.26 -25.02
N THR A 532 21.71 -3.56 -24.40
CA THR A 532 22.27 -2.30 -24.91
C THR A 532 22.88 -2.48 -26.30
N GLU A 533 23.75 -3.48 -26.48
CA GLU A 533 24.37 -3.80 -27.78
C GLU A 533 23.32 -4.13 -28.87
N ALA A 534 22.25 -4.87 -28.47
CA ALA A 534 21.19 -5.23 -29.41
C ALA A 534 20.36 -4.00 -29.84
N VAL A 535 20.10 -3.05 -28.92
CA VAL A 535 19.39 -1.81 -29.22
C VAL A 535 20.24 -0.89 -30.09
N GLU A 536 21.49 -0.64 -29.73
CA GLU A 536 22.41 0.21 -30.52
C GLU A 536 22.64 -0.33 -31.95
N ALA A 537 22.67 -1.66 -32.10
CA ALA A 537 22.79 -2.29 -33.41
C ALA A 537 21.52 -2.11 -34.27
N LYS A 538 20.36 -2.09 -33.66
CA LYS A 538 19.04 -1.97 -34.33
C LYS A 538 18.65 -0.52 -34.57
N TYR A 539 18.96 0.36 -33.63
CA TYR A 539 18.57 1.78 -33.62
C TYR A 539 19.81 2.68 -33.44
N PRO A 540 20.69 2.80 -34.45
CA PRO A 540 21.96 3.49 -34.33
C PRO A 540 21.86 5.00 -34.11
N ASP A 541 20.67 5.58 -34.30
CA ASP A 541 20.40 7.00 -34.10
C ASP A 541 19.85 7.30 -32.69
N VAL A 542 19.57 6.26 -31.87
CA VAL A 542 19.09 6.39 -30.49
C VAL A 542 20.26 6.24 -29.53
N GLU A 543 20.47 7.25 -28.68
CA GLU A 543 21.46 7.20 -27.60
C GLU A 543 20.93 6.33 -26.46
N VAL A 544 21.73 5.37 -25.96
CA VAL A 544 21.31 4.48 -24.86
C VAL A 544 22.04 4.87 -23.58
N GLU A 545 21.28 5.31 -22.57
CA GLU A 545 21.77 5.57 -21.23
C GLU A 545 21.42 4.43 -20.27
N VAL A 546 22.38 3.97 -19.45
CA VAL A 546 22.18 2.87 -18.50
C VAL A 546 22.51 3.32 -17.09
N HIS A 547 21.60 3.05 -16.17
CA HIS A 547 21.75 3.37 -14.74
C HIS A 547 21.46 2.15 -13.87
N GLU A 548 22.25 1.97 -12.82
CA GLU A 548 21.96 1.02 -11.75
C GLU A 548 20.94 1.63 -10.77
N GLY A 549 19.74 1.09 -10.75
CA GLY A 549 18.67 1.61 -9.91
C GLY A 549 18.49 0.84 -8.61
N ASN A 550 18.81 -0.45 -8.60
CA ASN A 550 18.59 -1.39 -7.48
C ASN A 550 17.14 -1.37 -6.96
N GLN A 551 16.18 -1.05 -7.85
CA GLN A 551 14.76 -1.05 -7.51
C GLN A 551 14.21 -2.48 -7.46
N PRO A 552 13.29 -2.76 -6.50
CA PRO A 552 12.55 -4.02 -6.44
C PRO A 552 11.41 -4.06 -7.47
N VAL A 553 10.87 -5.24 -7.72
CA VAL A 553 9.66 -5.51 -8.52
C VAL A 553 9.85 -5.36 -10.03
N TYR A 554 10.44 -4.26 -10.47
CA TYR A 554 10.71 -4.02 -11.88
C TYR A 554 12.16 -4.29 -12.22
N THR A 555 12.40 -5.36 -12.97
CA THR A 555 13.78 -5.69 -13.41
C THR A 555 14.36 -4.58 -14.27
N TYR A 556 13.53 -3.97 -15.14
CA TYR A 556 13.91 -2.81 -15.92
C TYR A 556 12.82 -1.73 -15.89
N LEU A 557 13.25 -0.49 -15.66
CA LEU A 557 12.49 0.71 -15.95
C LEU A 557 13.08 1.34 -17.20
N LEU A 558 12.24 1.66 -18.15
CA LEU A 558 12.62 2.18 -19.45
C LEU A 558 11.98 3.56 -19.66
N SER A 559 12.71 4.46 -20.28
CA SER A 559 12.13 5.69 -20.80
C SER A 559 12.65 5.97 -22.20
N VAL A 560 11.77 6.42 -23.07
CA VAL A 560 12.10 6.86 -24.42
C VAL A 560 11.64 8.31 -24.58
N GLU A 561 12.58 9.14 -25.02
CA GLU A 561 12.39 10.58 -25.27
C GLU A 561 12.71 10.92 -26.72
#